data_8c707c99e36d82cbc2d5f7974914d876
#
_entry.id   8c707c99e36d82cbc2d5f7974914d876
#
_cell.length_a   1.000
_cell.length_b   1.000
_cell.length_c   1.000
_cell.angle_alpha   90.00
_cell.angle_beta   90.00
_cell.angle_gamma   90.00
#
_symmetry.space_group_name_H-M   'P 1'
#
loop_
_entity.id
_entity.type
_entity.pdbx_description
1 polymer ?
#
loop_
_entity_poly.entity_id
_entity_poly.type
_entity_poly.pdbx_seq_one_letter_code
_entity_poly.pdbx_strand_id
1 'polypeptide(L)'
;MTQTPVDTVSVVLGPAPTPTAKGQLFGLEGAVLLQPEGTVIAQFAELSRIVRRSARTVVVAGDLMVPRVALAPIADDGRAPTTALVTPDPEGLMTVRHHTVVSAGSSFHDVRFPSHDSIGALVIAPSDASQAAAAIDDLCQACASGEVTVGQDQAFDALLVALVRNGVTVRATDIVDVPWARGSGSDDVASAIESESDDRIRGLLANRVDDGFYSTMVVRRASKPLTRMAIRAGWTPNAITIVSLIVGLAAAASFAAGSWAWVLAGAVFLQLSLVIDCVDGEVARATGRFSSLGAWLDAATDRVKEFAVYAGLAIGAGRNGDDVWWVAIVLIVLQTSRHMSDYDFARIQKTREAQAPRADIRDPSDPLPEGEGRLAGAVQVSARVNRRSAIRWMKKILHMPIGERWLMLSVLSVVAGPRWALIGLLIAGGVALTYVAIGRIVRSLTWSGRSAPDGVDVLRAQLDAGPVAAGLARLIPGIRPRLDSRFGWGVPPVLRAVELGGIAWIMAISTVGLSATTFWLLFFVAYHHYDNLYRSLQGSVAPRWLTYMGLGWEGRLGIVAIAAATSLIDALSGVLLVWFGIVFGVVA
;
A
#
# COMPACT_ATOMS: atom_id res chain seq x y z
N MET A 1 27.32 -6.49 8.60
CA MET A 1 27.40 -5.33 9.48
C MET A 1 26.38 -5.54 10.58
N THR A 2 26.83 -5.93 11.76
CA THR A 2 26.05 -6.07 12.98
C THR A 2 25.65 -4.66 13.43
N GLN A 3 24.38 -4.26 13.22
CA GLN A 3 23.86 -3.02 13.76
C GLN A 3 23.72 -3.19 15.27
N THR A 4 24.33 -2.28 16.03
CA THR A 4 24.09 -2.08 17.46
C THR A 4 22.57 -1.99 17.70
N PRO A 5 22.03 -2.67 18.71
CA PRO A 5 20.61 -2.50 19.07
C PRO A 5 20.38 -1.04 19.41
N VAL A 6 19.35 -0.45 18.78
CA VAL A 6 18.90 0.91 19.07
C VAL A 6 18.28 0.87 20.46
N ASP A 7 18.80 1.63 21.43
CA ASP A 7 18.25 1.72 22.78
C ASP A 7 16.81 2.22 22.71
N THR A 8 15.86 1.32 22.96
CA THR A 8 14.43 1.61 22.98
C THR A 8 14.01 1.87 24.41
N VAL A 9 13.41 3.02 24.67
CA VAL A 9 12.83 3.37 25.97
C VAL A 9 11.32 3.28 25.89
N SER A 10 10.70 2.50 26.77
CA SER A 10 9.24 2.41 26.91
C SER A 10 8.78 3.34 28.02
N VAL A 11 7.73 4.10 27.75
CA VAL A 11 7.20 5.13 28.65
C VAL A 11 5.70 4.94 28.83
N VAL A 12 5.23 5.02 30.07
CA VAL A 12 3.79 5.01 30.41
C VAL A 12 3.34 6.42 30.69
N LEU A 13 2.34 6.89 29.95
CA LEU A 13 1.78 8.23 30.01
C LEU A 13 0.33 8.20 30.50
N GLY A 14 -0.07 9.11 31.37
CA GLY A 14 -1.43 9.23 31.87
C GLY A 14 -1.62 8.63 33.26
N PRO A 15 -2.79 8.05 33.58
CA PRO A 15 -3.10 7.55 34.93
C PRO A 15 -2.21 6.38 35.33
N ALA A 16 -2.12 6.14 36.64
CA ALA A 16 -1.41 4.97 37.16
C ALA A 16 -2.02 3.69 36.61
N PRO A 17 -1.21 2.77 36.05
CA PRO A 17 -1.72 1.52 35.51
C PRO A 17 -2.39 0.67 36.61
N THR A 18 -3.51 0.05 36.29
CA THR A 18 -4.18 -0.91 37.16
C THR A 18 -3.25 -2.10 37.47
N PRO A 19 -3.45 -2.87 38.55
CA PRO A 19 -2.63 -4.04 38.83
C PRO A 19 -2.54 -5.03 37.67
N THR A 20 -3.64 -5.24 36.97
CA THR A 20 -3.73 -6.11 35.78
C THR A 20 -2.96 -5.52 34.58
N ALA A 21 -3.10 -4.24 34.33
CA ALA A 21 -2.33 -3.53 33.30
C ALA A 21 -0.82 -3.52 33.64
N LYS A 22 -0.43 -3.39 34.89
CA LYS A 22 0.96 -3.56 35.33
C LYS A 22 1.57 -4.88 34.89
N GLY A 23 0.89 -6.00 35.13
CA GLY A 23 1.37 -7.33 34.72
C GLY A 23 1.59 -7.46 33.21
N GLN A 24 0.77 -6.80 32.40
CA GLN A 24 0.86 -6.83 30.95
C GLN A 24 1.90 -5.83 30.39
N LEU A 25 2.02 -4.64 30.96
CA LEU A 25 2.99 -3.61 30.58
C LEU A 25 4.43 -3.93 31.01
N PHE A 26 4.65 -4.60 32.13
CA PHE A 26 5.99 -5.01 32.62
C PHE A 26 6.70 -6.06 31.75
N GLY A 27 6.02 -6.57 30.74
CA GLY A 27 6.69 -7.34 29.71
C GLY A 27 7.47 -6.48 28.69
N LEU A 28 7.38 -5.15 28.75
CA LEU A 28 8.30 -4.23 28.08
C LEU A 28 9.46 -4.00 29.06
N GLU A 29 10.57 -4.71 28.88
CA GLU A 29 11.74 -4.59 29.75
C GLU A 29 12.21 -3.14 29.85
N GLY A 30 12.28 -2.58 31.07
CA GLY A 30 12.74 -1.22 31.31
C GLY A 30 11.72 -0.10 31.13
N ALA A 31 10.41 -0.37 31.12
CA ALA A 31 9.39 0.68 31.00
C ALA A 31 9.49 1.73 32.12
N VAL A 32 9.60 3.02 31.75
CA VAL A 32 9.63 4.16 32.66
C VAL A 32 8.21 4.64 32.92
N LEU A 33 7.76 4.55 34.16
CA LEU A 33 6.50 5.15 34.62
C LEU A 33 6.72 6.65 34.82
N LEU A 34 6.04 7.50 34.04
CA LEU A 34 6.05 8.93 34.25
C LEU A 34 5.15 9.25 35.43
N GLN A 35 5.73 9.72 36.52
CA GLN A 35 5.12 10.15 37.80
C GLN A 35 3.57 10.10 37.81
N PRO A 36 2.94 8.95 38.13
CA PRO A 36 1.48 8.82 38.02
C PRO A 36 0.70 9.71 39.00
N GLU A 37 1.37 10.21 40.03
CA GLU A 37 0.83 11.17 40.97
C GLU A 37 1.15 12.65 40.59
N GLY A 38 1.92 12.85 39.52
CA GLY A 38 2.28 14.17 39.01
C GLY A 38 1.18 14.81 38.16
N THR A 39 1.33 16.10 37.89
CA THR A 39 0.47 16.79 36.91
C THR A 39 0.76 16.30 35.50
N VAL A 40 -0.23 16.34 34.60
CA VAL A 40 -0.06 16.00 33.17
C VAL A 40 1.05 16.82 32.52
N ILE A 41 1.20 18.10 32.94
CA ILE A 41 2.28 19.00 32.50
C ILE A 41 3.66 18.42 32.85
N ALA A 42 3.82 17.91 34.08
CA ALA A 42 5.09 17.29 34.51
C ALA A 42 5.40 16.02 33.70
N GLN A 43 4.37 15.22 33.40
CA GLN A 43 4.52 14.04 32.55
C GLN A 43 4.94 14.39 31.13
N PHE A 44 4.35 15.41 30.51
CA PHE A 44 4.75 15.88 29.18
C PHE A 44 6.18 16.46 29.17
N ALA A 45 6.55 17.22 30.18
CA ALA A 45 7.91 17.76 30.28
C ALA A 45 8.97 16.66 30.41
N GLU A 46 8.67 15.59 31.18
CA GLU A 46 9.55 14.44 31.29
C GLU A 46 9.59 13.62 29.99
N LEU A 47 8.44 13.41 29.35
CA LEU A 47 8.36 12.74 28.05
C LEU A 47 9.20 13.45 27.00
N SER A 48 9.11 14.79 26.90
CA SER A 48 9.93 15.59 25.99
C SER A 48 11.42 15.35 26.22
N ARG A 49 11.86 15.32 27.51
CA ARG A 49 13.26 15.03 27.85
C ARG A 49 13.71 13.64 27.44
N ILE A 50 12.86 12.63 27.64
CA ILE A 50 13.13 11.25 27.25
C ILE A 50 13.25 11.16 25.73
N VAL A 51 12.27 11.69 24.99
CA VAL A 51 12.26 11.67 23.51
C VAL A 51 13.51 12.31 22.92
N ARG A 52 14.01 13.42 23.52
CA ARG A 52 15.25 14.07 23.07
C ARG A 52 16.52 13.23 23.29
N ARG A 53 16.52 12.37 24.31
CA ARG A 53 17.71 11.60 24.73
C ARG A 53 17.71 10.16 24.20
N SER A 54 16.55 9.64 23.90
CA SER A 54 16.38 8.23 23.51
C SER A 54 16.49 8.07 22.00
N ALA A 55 17.09 6.98 21.57
CA ALA A 55 17.14 6.62 20.16
C ALA A 55 15.75 6.27 19.62
N ARG A 56 14.86 5.70 20.47
CA ARG A 56 13.49 5.30 20.12
C ARG A 56 12.63 5.32 21.38
N THR A 57 11.43 5.86 21.28
CA THR A 57 10.53 5.93 22.44
C THR A 57 9.19 5.26 22.13
N VAL A 58 8.82 4.25 22.89
CA VAL A 58 7.48 3.63 22.88
C VAL A 58 6.66 4.29 23.99
N VAL A 59 5.55 4.91 23.64
CA VAL A 59 4.63 5.54 24.58
C VAL A 59 3.36 4.72 24.65
N VAL A 60 2.94 4.37 25.86
CA VAL A 60 1.73 3.59 26.13
C VAL A 60 0.88 4.35 27.12
N ALA A 61 -0.44 4.39 26.89
CA ALA A 61 -1.39 4.97 27.83
C ALA A 61 -1.45 4.12 29.11
N GLY A 62 -1.46 4.76 30.26
CA GLY A 62 -1.44 4.04 31.56
C GLY A 62 -2.71 3.24 31.86
N ASP A 63 -3.82 3.59 31.22
CA ASP A 63 -5.11 2.93 31.28
C ASP A 63 -5.31 1.84 30.22
N LEU A 64 -4.30 1.58 29.38
CA LEU A 64 -4.38 0.60 28.30
C LEU A 64 -4.30 -0.83 28.81
N MET A 65 -5.26 -1.63 28.38
CA MET A 65 -5.25 -3.09 28.51
C MET A 65 -5.25 -3.69 27.11
N VAL A 66 -4.17 -4.40 26.78
CA VAL A 66 -3.97 -5.04 25.48
C VAL A 66 -3.01 -6.22 25.64
N PRO A 67 -3.18 -7.33 24.90
CA PRO A 67 -2.20 -8.41 24.92
C PRO A 67 -0.80 -7.91 24.53
N ARG A 68 0.23 -8.33 25.29
CA ARG A 68 1.63 -7.93 25.02
C ARG A 68 2.04 -8.11 23.57
N VAL A 69 1.65 -9.22 22.96
CA VAL A 69 1.96 -9.55 21.56
C VAL A 69 1.39 -8.51 20.59
N ALA A 70 0.30 -7.83 20.94
CA ALA A 70 -0.28 -6.77 20.13
C ALA A 70 0.58 -5.50 20.05
N LEU A 71 1.50 -5.31 20.98
CA LEU A 71 2.48 -4.22 20.96
C LEU A 71 3.71 -4.52 20.10
N ALA A 72 3.93 -5.78 19.71
CA ALA A 72 5.08 -6.20 18.91
C ALA A 72 5.31 -5.35 17.62
N PRO A 73 4.28 -4.94 16.86
CA PRO A 73 4.47 -4.11 15.66
C PRO A 73 5.17 -2.77 15.93
N ILE A 74 5.05 -2.23 17.13
CA ILE A 74 5.68 -0.96 17.53
C ILE A 74 6.87 -1.15 18.47
N ALA A 75 6.93 -2.23 19.23
CA ALA A 75 7.99 -2.49 20.20
C ALA A 75 9.19 -3.21 19.57
N ASP A 76 8.96 -4.23 18.74
CA ASP A 76 9.99 -5.15 18.27
C ASP A 76 10.61 -4.71 16.92
N ASP A 77 9.91 -3.90 16.10
CA ASP A 77 10.46 -3.41 14.84
C ASP A 77 11.32 -2.15 15.03
N GLY A 78 12.60 -2.32 15.26
CA GLY A 78 13.57 -1.23 15.43
C GLY A 78 13.68 -0.25 14.26
N ARG A 79 13.06 -0.54 13.10
CA ARG A 79 13.03 0.31 11.90
C ARG A 79 11.67 0.98 11.66
N ALA A 80 10.66 0.65 12.46
CA ALA A 80 9.35 1.24 12.27
C ALA A 80 9.43 2.76 12.41
N PRO A 81 8.84 3.53 11.46
CA PRO A 81 8.68 4.97 11.61
C PRO A 81 7.76 5.28 12.79
N THR A 82 7.61 6.56 13.12
CA THR A 82 6.63 6.98 14.14
C THR A 82 5.26 6.43 13.80
N THR A 83 4.72 5.55 14.67
CA THR A 83 3.55 4.71 14.38
C THR A 83 2.65 4.60 15.60
N ALA A 84 1.34 4.84 15.43
CA ALA A 84 0.31 4.60 16.44
C ALA A 84 -0.45 3.31 16.11
N LEU A 85 -0.83 2.57 17.14
CA LEU A 85 -1.78 1.45 17.03
C LEU A 85 -3.21 2.00 17.05
N VAL A 86 -4.01 1.59 16.08
CA VAL A 86 -5.37 2.09 15.88
C VAL A 86 -6.33 0.95 15.59
N THR A 87 -7.62 1.19 15.81
CA THR A 87 -8.69 0.29 15.38
C THR A 87 -9.68 1.02 14.50
N PRO A 88 -10.24 0.38 13.46
CA PRO A 88 -11.29 0.98 12.64
C PRO A 88 -12.54 1.28 13.47
N ASP A 89 -12.87 2.54 13.63
CA ASP A 89 -14.07 3.02 14.29
C ASP A 89 -14.61 4.28 13.60
N PRO A 90 -15.83 4.26 13.03
CA PRO A 90 -16.42 5.42 12.41
C PRO A 90 -16.82 6.54 13.39
N GLU A 91 -16.89 6.26 14.69
CA GLU A 91 -17.21 7.19 15.76
C GLU A 91 -15.98 7.51 16.64
N GLY A 92 -14.81 6.96 16.29
CA GLY A 92 -13.56 7.14 17.02
C GLY A 92 -13.01 8.57 16.93
N LEU A 93 -11.86 8.79 17.53
CA LEU A 93 -11.22 10.10 17.66
C LEU A 93 -10.18 10.40 16.57
N MET A 94 -10.06 9.59 15.50
CA MET A 94 -8.99 9.76 14.52
C MET A 94 -9.47 9.64 13.08
N THR A 95 -8.87 10.46 12.21
CA THR A 95 -8.93 10.25 10.75
C THR A 95 -7.64 9.62 10.28
N VAL A 96 -7.73 8.40 9.75
CA VAL A 96 -6.61 7.70 9.12
C VAL A 96 -6.83 7.64 7.60
N ARG A 97 -5.79 7.99 6.83
CA ARG A 97 -5.77 7.87 5.37
C ARG A 97 -4.44 7.29 4.91
N HIS A 98 -4.48 6.29 4.06
CA HIS A 98 -3.26 5.65 3.53
C HIS A 98 -2.27 5.25 4.64
N HIS A 99 -2.77 4.62 5.71
CA HIS A 99 -1.99 4.25 6.90
C HIS A 99 -1.25 5.43 7.57
N THR A 100 -1.79 6.63 7.48
CA THR A 100 -1.25 7.82 8.16
C THR A 100 -2.38 8.51 8.93
N VAL A 101 -2.10 8.91 10.15
CA VAL A 101 -3.00 9.72 10.96
C VAL A 101 -2.98 11.13 10.40
N VAL A 102 -4.11 11.55 9.86
CA VAL A 102 -4.27 12.90 9.27
C VAL A 102 -4.78 13.88 10.31
N SER A 103 -5.64 13.42 11.21
CA SER A 103 -6.20 14.18 12.32
C SER A 103 -6.40 13.27 13.52
N ALA A 104 -6.20 13.81 14.71
CA ALA A 104 -6.45 13.16 15.99
C ALA A 104 -7.31 14.08 16.87
N GLY A 105 -8.25 13.49 17.61
CA GLY A 105 -9.15 14.17 18.52
C GLY A 105 -8.73 14.04 19.98
N SER A 106 -9.25 14.92 20.80
CA SER A 106 -9.08 14.93 22.25
C SER A 106 -10.21 15.76 22.90
N SER A 107 -10.15 15.98 24.22
CA SER A 107 -11.11 16.86 24.91
C SER A 107 -11.15 18.30 24.40
N PHE A 108 -10.10 18.77 23.74
CA PHE A 108 -9.97 20.15 23.26
C PHE A 108 -9.92 20.23 21.72
N HIS A 109 -10.00 19.11 21.02
CA HIS A 109 -9.95 19.07 19.56
C HIS A 109 -10.92 18.06 18.96
N ASP A 110 -11.80 18.53 18.08
CA ASP A 110 -12.82 17.72 17.42
C ASP A 110 -12.38 17.26 16.02
N VAL A 111 -12.62 15.98 15.71
CA VAL A 111 -12.38 15.39 14.40
C VAL A 111 -13.68 15.30 13.62
N ARG A 112 -13.73 15.98 12.45
CA ARG A 112 -14.96 16.08 11.63
C ARG A 112 -15.33 14.78 10.92
N PHE A 113 -14.34 13.97 10.55
CA PHE A 113 -14.54 12.75 9.76
C PHE A 113 -13.76 11.57 10.37
N PRO A 114 -14.12 11.13 11.57
CA PRO A 114 -13.42 10.02 12.20
C PRO A 114 -13.58 8.74 11.38
N SER A 115 -12.58 7.89 11.47
CA SER A 115 -12.55 6.59 10.80
C SER A 115 -11.92 5.50 11.66
N HIS A 116 -11.18 5.91 12.70
CA HIS A 116 -10.44 5.03 13.59
C HIS A 116 -10.46 5.60 15.01
N ASP A 117 -10.18 4.73 15.97
CA ASP A 117 -9.88 5.13 17.34
C ASP A 117 -8.45 4.75 17.71
N SER A 118 -7.89 5.45 18.71
CA SER A 118 -6.56 5.16 19.25
C SER A 118 -6.64 4.07 20.29
N ILE A 119 -5.79 3.07 20.17
CA ILE A 119 -5.65 2.03 21.19
C ILE A 119 -4.91 2.55 22.43
N GLY A 120 -4.09 3.59 22.27
CA GLY A 120 -3.28 4.10 23.37
C GLY A 120 -1.84 3.61 23.36
N ALA A 121 -1.30 3.26 22.19
CA ALA A 121 0.09 2.86 22.04
C ALA A 121 0.71 3.48 20.78
N LEU A 122 1.91 4.04 20.94
CA LEU A 122 2.64 4.80 19.92
C LEU A 122 4.14 4.53 20.03
N VAL A 123 4.85 4.49 18.90
CA VAL A 123 6.31 4.58 18.88
C VAL A 123 6.73 5.88 18.18
N ILE A 124 7.69 6.59 18.74
CA ILE A 124 8.36 7.75 18.16
C ILE A 124 9.71 7.29 17.63
N ALA A 125 9.90 7.43 16.32
CA ALA A 125 11.14 7.06 15.65
C ALA A 125 12.26 8.08 15.90
N PRO A 126 13.53 7.68 15.87
CA PRO A 126 14.66 8.60 16.04
C PRO A 126 14.68 9.74 15.04
N SER A 127 14.24 9.51 13.80
CA SER A 127 14.14 10.53 12.76
C SER A 127 13.21 11.70 13.12
N ASP A 128 12.20 11.42 13.93
CA ASP A 128 11.16 12.39 14.27
C ASP A 128 11.31 12.93 15.70
N ALA A 129 12.29 12.44 16.47
CA ALA A 129 12.45 12.74 17.90
C ALA A 129 12.54 14.25 18.20
N SER A 130 13.30 15.00 17.41
CA SER A 130 13.44 16.45 17.61
C SER A 130 12.11 17.18 17.39
N GLN A 131 11.38 16.85 16.33
CA GLN A 131 10.10 17.45 15.99
C GLN A 131 9.01 17.02 16.99
N ALA A 132 9.02 15.76 17.40
CA ALA A 132 8.10 15.23 18.39
C ALA A 132 8.31 15.90 19.76
N ALA A 133 9.56 16.09 20.18
CA ALA A 133 9.86 16.78 21.43
C ALA A 133 9.41 18.24 21.39
N ALA A 134 9.59 18.93 20.27
CA ALA A 134 9.10 20.32 20.11
C ALA A 134 7.56 20.38 20.19
N ALA A 135 6.86 19.41 19.58
CA ALA A 135 5.41 19.30 19.67
C ALA A 135 4.92 19.05 21.11
N ILE A 136 5.64 18.23 21.87
CA ILE A 136 5.35 17.97 23.28
C ILE A 136 5.59 19.22 24.13
N ASP A 137 6.65 20.00 23.86
CA ASP A 137 6.92 21.25 24.56
C ASP A 137 5.83 22.30 24.29
N ASP A 138 5.34 22.41 23.04
CA ASP A 138 4.22 23.30 22.69
C ASP A 138 2.93 22.90 23.44
N LEU A 139 2.62 21.59 23.52
CA LEU A 139 1.50 21.08 24.33
C LEU A 139 1.68 21.42 25.80
N CYS A 140 2.89 21.23 26.32
CA CYS A 140 3.23 21.59 27.71
C CYS A 140 2.98 23.05 28.00
N GLN A 141 3.39 23.95 27.09
CA GLN A 141 3.21 25.37 27.20
C GLN A 141 1.72 25.74 27.12
N ALA A 142 0.95 25.16 26.20
CA ALA A 142 -0.48 25.42 26.08
C ALA A 142 -1.26 24.96 27.34
N CYS A 143 -0.86 23.86 27.96
CA CYS A 143 -1.42 23.43 29.24
C CYS A 143 -1.03 24.36 30.40
N ALA A 144 0.23 24.81 30.43
CA ALA A 144 0.74 25.67 31.49
C ALA A 144 0.12 27.11 31.44
N SER A 145 -0.17 27.62 30.23
CA SER A 145 -0.87 28.89 30.04
C SER A 145 -2.39 28.81 30.30
N GLY A 146 -2.94 27.63 30.44
CA GLY A 146 -4.37 27.38 30.59
C GLY A 146 -5.19 27.50 29.30
N GLU A 147 -4.54 27.62 28.15
CA GLU A 147 -5.20 27.62 26.83
C GLU A 147 -5.84 26.27 26.50
N VAL A 148 -5.22 25.19 27.00
CA VAL A 148 -5.69 23.82 26.83
C VAL A 148 -5.74 23.12 28.18
N THR A 149 -6.84 22.43 28.48
CA THR A 149 -6.98 21.61 29.69
C THR A 149 -7.00 20.14 29.30
N VAL A 150 -6.08 19.35 29.89
CA VAL A 150 -5.93 17.92 29.62
C VAL A 150 -6.02 17.13 30.92
N GLY A 151 -6.95 16.17 30.97
CA GLY A 151 -7.03 15.19 32.04
C GLY A 151 -5.94 14.12 31.90
N GLN A 152 -5.64 13.40 33.00
CA GLN A 152 -4.67 12.31 32.94
C GLN A 152 -5.11 11.17 32.01
N ASP A 153 -6.39 10.86 31.98
CA ASP A 153 -7.03 9.88 31.10
C ASP A 153 -6.95 10.25 29.61
N GLN A 154 -6.74 11.53 29.32
CA GLN A 154 -6.68 12.10 27.96
C GLN A 154 -5.27 12.47 27.51
N ALA A 155 -4.28 12.23 28.36
CA ALA A 155 -2.88 12.63 28.11
C ALA A 155 -2.32 12.02 26.82
N PHE A 156 -2.65 10.77 26.53
CA PHE A 156 -2.20 10.08 25.31
C PHE A 156 -2.84 10.67 24.04
N ASP A 157 -4.13 10.95 24.07
CA ASP A 157 -4.85 11.52 22.93
C ASP A 157 -4.40 12.95 22.65
N ALA A 158 -4.16 13.74 23.69
CA ALA A 158 -3.56 15.07 23.60
C ALA A 158 -2.16 15.02 22.96
N LEU A 159 -1.33 14.05 23.33
CA LEU A 159 -0.03 13.81 22.71
C LEU A 159 -0.18 13.54 21.20
N LEU A 160 -1.10 12.69 20.79
CA LEU A 160 -1.35 12.42 19.37
C LEU A 160 -1.78 13.66 18.62
N VAL A 161 -2.68 14.48 19.20
CA VAL A 161 -3.07 15.77 18.61
C VAL A 161 -1.84 16.66 18.43
N ALA A 162 -1.01 16.80 19.47
CA ALA A 162 0.20 17.64 19.41
C ALA A 162 1.16 17.17 18.31
N LEU A 163 1.45 15.88 18.22
CA LEU A 163 2.34 15.32 17.21
C LEU A 163 1.82 15.58 15.79
N VAL A 164 0.55 15.25 15.54
CA VAL A 164 -0.05 15.38 14.22
C VAL A 164 -0.14 16.85 13.80
N ARG A 165 -0.52 17.75 14.71
CA ARG A 165 -0.65 19.18 14.44
C ARG A 165 0.68 19.87 14.19
N ASN A 166 1.72 19.49 14.91
CA ASN A 166 3.08 20.00 14.72
C ASN A 166 3.86 19.32 13.59
N GLY A 167 3.19 18.53 12.77
CA GLY A 167 3.81 18.05 11.54
C GLY A 167 4.50 16.71 11.63
N VAL A 168 4.53 16.05 12.77
CA VAL A 168 5.06 14.69 12.88
C VAL A 168 4.20 13.74 12.05
N THR A 169 4.82 13.01 11.14
CA THR A 169 4.10 12.01 10.34
C THR A 169 3.88 10.74 11.16
N VAL A 170 2.72 10.62 11.77
CA VAL A 170 2.34 9.43 12.54
C VAL A 170 1.69 8.41 11.60
N ARG A 171 2.30 7.23 11.45
CA ARG A 171 1.67 6.10 10.75
C ARG A 171 0.63 5.44 11.64
N ALA A 172 -0.36 4.82 11.00
CA ALA A 172 -1.37 4.01 11.67
C ALA A 172 -1.15 2.53 11.34
N THR A 173 -1.10 1.70 12.37
CA THR A 173 -1.13 0.24 12.24
C THR A 173 -2.44 -0.26 12.84
N ASP A 174 -3.27 -0.86 11.98
CA ASP A 174 -4.58 -1.36 12.39
C ASP A 174 -4.43 -2.65 13.21
N ILE A 175 -5.09 -2.67 14.37
CA ILE A 175 -5.33 -3.88 15.16
C ILE A 175 -6.81 -4.21 15.07
N VAL A 176 -7.13 -5.33 14.41
CA VAL A 176 -8.51 -5.76 14.15
C VAL A 176 -8.77 -7.06 14.92
N ASP A 177 -9.92 -7.12 15.57
CA ASP A 177 -10.39 -8.29 16.34
C ASP A 177 -9.48 -8.71 17.52
N VAL A 178 -8.51 -7.87 17.90
CA VAL A 178 -7.70 -8.09 19.12
C VAL A 178 -8.44 -7.46 20.29
N PRO A 179 -8.63 -8.17 21.43
CA PRO A 179 -9.27 -7.58 22.59
C PRO A 179 -8.37 -6.48 23.19
N TRP A 180 -8.94 -5.32 23.40
CA TRP A 180 -8.29 -4.18 24.06
C TRP A 180 -9.32 -3.30 24.76
N ALA A 181 -8.91 -2.57 25.77
CA ALA A 181 -9.72 -1.55 26.43
C ALA A 181 -8.85 -0.41 26.97
N ARG A 182 -9.47 0.76 27.12
CA ARG A 182 -8.95 1.90 27.89
C ARG A 182 -9.97 2.33 28.96
N GLY A 183 -9.47 2.78 30.10
CA GLY A 183 -10.31 3.28 31.19
C GLY A 183 -11.06 2.21 31.99
N SER A 184 -12.16 2.63 32.61
CA SER A 184 -12.98 1.81 33.52
C SER A 184 -13.98 0.95 32.76
N GLY A 185 -13.62 -0.21 32.34
CA GLY A 185 -14.47 -1.17 31.62
C GLY A 185 -13.74 -2.49 31.38
N SER A 186 -12.69 -2.71 32.16
CA SER A 186 -11.58 -3.59 31.83
C SER A 186 -11.74 -5.05 32.26
N ASP A 187 -12.67 -5.40 33.14
CA ASP A 187 -12.70 -6.76 33.73
C ASP A 187 -13.11 -7.83 32.73
N ASP A 188 -14.08 -7.54 31.84
CA ASP A 188 -14.50 -8.45 30.76
C ASP A 188 -13.38 -8.59 29.70
N VAL A 189 -12.69 -7.49 29.39
CA VAL A 189 -11.57 -7.49 28.46
C VAL A 189 -10.34 -8.17 29.07
N ALA A 190 -10.06 -8.00 30.37
CA ALA A 190 -9.00 -8.70 31.06
C ALA A 190 -9.18 -10.22 30.97
N SER A 191 -10.40 -10.70 31.23
CA SER A 191 -10.74 -12.12 31.13
C SER A 191 -10.61 -12.62 29.68
N ALA A 192 -11.00 -11.82 28.70
CA ALA A 192 -10.82 -12.14 27.27
C ALA A 192 -9.34 -12.22 26.89
N ILE A 193 -8.50 -11.31 27.36
CA ILE A 193 -7.04 -11.31 27.12
C ILE A 193 -6.38 -12.54 27.75
N GLU A 194 -6.73 -12.89 28.97
CA GLU A 194 -6.18 -14.06 29.68
C GLU A 194 -6.57 -15.38 29.03
N SER A 195 -7.74 -15.44 28.40
CA SER A 195 -8.22 -16.63 27.68
C SER A 195 -7.61 -16.84 26.29
N GLU A 196 -7.01 -15.80 25.71
CA GLU A 196 -6.46 -15.84 24.36
C GLU A 196 -5.00 -16.32 24.35
N SER A 197 -4.68 -17.23 23.42
CA SER A 197 -3.28 -17.62 23.20
C SER A 197 -2.53 -16.60 22.35
N ASP A 198 -1.23 -16.41 22.62
CA ASP A 198 -0.34 -15.55 21.83
C ASP A 198 -0.38 -15.88 20.34
N ASP A 199 -0.47 -17.17 19.98
CA ASP A 199 -0.56 -17.61 18.58
C ASP A 199 -1.86 -17.14 17.90
N ARG A 200 -2.96 -17.09 18.65
CA ARG A 200 -4.22 -16.56 18.11
C ARG A 200 -4.15 -15.06 17.92
N ILE A 201 -3.57 -14.33 18.85
CA ILE A 201 -3.39 -12.89 18.74
C ILE A 201 -2.46 -12.54 17.57
N ARG A 202 -1.33 -13.25 17.40
CA ARG A 202 -0.46 -13.10 16.22
C ARG A 202 -1.22 -13.35 14.92
N GLY A 203 -2.13 -14.34 14.92
CA GLY A 203 -3.01 -14.61 13.78
C GLY A 203 -4.01 -13.48 13.49
N LEU A 204 -4.48 -12.76 14.53
CA LEU A 204 -5.36 -11.59 14.38
C LEU A 204 -4.58 -10.37 13.84
N LEU A 205 -3.38 -10.13 14.36
CA LEU A 205 -2.48 -9.06 13.90
C LEU A 205 -2.06 -9.21 12.41
N ALA A 206 -2.11 -10.43 11.90
CA ALA A 206 -1.82 -10.72 10.50
C ALA A 206 -2.91 -10.23 9.53
N ASN A 207 -4.09 -9.82 10.03
CA ASN A 207 -5.19 -9.33 9.19
C ASN A 207 -4.88 -7.95 8.58
N ARG A 208 -5.37 -7.72 7.35
CA ARG A 208 -5.34 -6.40 6.67
C ARG A 208 -6.76 -5.88 6.49
N VAL A 209 -6.99 -4.61 6.81
CA VAL A 209 -8.29 -3.92 6.65
C VAL A 209 -8.58 -3.59 5.17
N ASP A 210 -7.53 -3.41 4.36
CA ASP A 210 -7.65 -2.95 2.97
C ASP A 210 -7.86 -4.05 1.93
N ASP A 211 -7.97 -5.31 2.35
CA ASP A 211 -8.21 -6.43 1.44
C ASP A 211 -9.56 -6.30 0.71
N GLY A 212 -9.63 -6.88 -0.51
CA GLY A 212 -10.87 -7.02 -1.26
C GLY A 212 -11.93 -7.85 -0.52
N PHE A 213 -13.17 -7.79 -0.99
CA PHE A 213 -14.27 -8.54 -0.39
C PHE A 213 -14.02 -10.04 -0.41
N TYR A 214 -13.63 -10.60 -1.57
CA TYR A 214 -13.34 -12.02 -1.72
C TYR A 214 -12.14 -12.45 -0.87
N SER A 215 -11.08 -11.67 -0.89
CA SER A 215 -9.89 -11.95 -0.07
C SER A 215 -10.24 -11.99 1.42
N THR A 216 -11.03 -11.05 1.92
CA THR A 216 -11.43 -10.98 3.33
C THR A 216 -12.36 -12.12 3.74
N MET A 217 -13.37 -12.43 2.92
CA MET A 217 -14.43 -13.39 3.28
C MET A 217 -14.05 -14.85 3.06
N VAL A 218 -13.23 -15.14 2.06
CA VAL A 218 -12.91 -16.52 1.64
C VAL A 218 -11.43 -16.83 1.79
N VAL A 219 -10.55 -16.06 1.12
CA VAL A 219 -9.13 -16.37 1.03
C VAL A 219 -8.47 -16.38 2.40
N ARG A 220 -8.77 -15.38 3.25
CA ARG A 220 -8.24 -15.28 4.62
C ARG A 220 -8.67 -16.44 5.52
N ARG A 221 -9.85 -17.02 5.31
CA ARG A 221 -10.27 -18.20 6.07
C ARG A 221 -9.44 -19.43 5.71
N ALA A 222 -9.05 -19.53 4.44
CA ALA A 222 -8.22 -20.63 3.94
C ALA A 222 -6.72 -20.43 4.26
N SER A 223 -6.22 -19.18 4.28
CA SER A 223 -4.80 -18.90 4.55
C SER A 223 -4.41 -19.08 6.01
N LYS A 224 -5.28 -18.73 6.97
CA LYS A 224 -4.98 -18.80 8.42
C LYS A 224 -4.44 -20.16 8.91
N PRO A 225 -5.02 -21.33 8.57
CA PRO A 225 -4.45 -22.62 8.96
C PRO A 225 -3.08 -22.89 8.32
N LEU A 226 -2.88 -22.46 7.07
CA LEU A 226 -1.60 -22.59 6.37
C LEU A 226 -0.53 -21.68 6.99
N THR A 227 -0.90 -20.47 7.38
CA THR A 227 -0.01 -19.52 8.08
C THR A 227 0.48 -20.12 9.39
N ARG A 228 -0.41 -20.70 10.21
CA ARG A 228 -0.02 -21.37 11.45
C ARG A 228 0.93 -22.55 11.20
N MET A 229 0.67 -23.33 10.16
CA MET A 229 1.54 -24.42 9.77
C MET A 229 2.91 -23.93 9.31
N ALA A 230 2.95 -22.89 8.48
CA ALA A 230 4.18 -22.28 7.96
C ALA A 230 5.04 -21.68 9.09
N ILE A 231 4.44 -21.00 10.06
CA ILE A 231 5.13 -20.46 11.24
C ILE A 231 5.73 -21.61 12.07
N ARG A 232 4.97 -22.67 12.36
CA ARG A 232 5.46 -23.84 13.11
C ARG A 232 6.59 -24.55 12.39
N ALA A 233 6.53 -24.63 11.06
CA ALA A 233 7.57 -25.24 10.25
C ALA A 233 8.78 -24.33 10.00
N GLY A 234 8.78 -23.07 10.48
CA GLY A 234 9.87 -22.11 10.32
C GLY A 234 10.06 -21.56 8.90
N TRP A 235 9.02 -21.65 8.06
CA TRP A 235 9.11 -21.16 6.68
C TRP A 235 9.31 -19.65 6.65
N THR A 236 10.13 -19.21 5.68
CA THR A 236 10.36 -17.77 5.45
C THR A 236 9.30 -17.20 4.50
N PRO A 237 8.91 -15.92 4.65
CA PRO A 237 7.99 -15.27 3.71
C PRO A 237 8.41 -15.44 2.25
N ASN A 238 9.67 -15.19 1.91
CA ASN A 238 10.17 -15.30 0.54
C ASN A 238 10.04 -16.71 -0.05
N ALA A 239 10.24 -17.76 0.77
CA ALA A 239 10.05 -19.13 0.31
C ALA A 239 8.57 -19.40 -0.05
N ILE A 240 7.65 -18.85 0.73
CA ILE A 240 6.21 -18.97 0.47
C ILE A 240 5.82 -18.22 -0.82
N THR A 241 6.37 -17.03 -1.05
CA THR A 241 6.18 -16.27 -2.30
C THR A 241 6.65 -17.07 -3.52
N ILE A 242 7.80 -17.75 -3.45
CA ILE A 242 8.28 -18.61 -4.54
C ILE A 242 7.35 -19.80 -4.78
N VAL A 243 6.83 -20.43 -3.71
CA VAL A 243 5.85 -21.51 -3.86
C VAL A 243 4.57 -20.99 -4.51
N SER A 244 4.08 -19.81 -4.10
CA SER A 244 2.94 -19.15 -4.74
C SER A 244 3.18 -18.90 -6.23
N LEU A 245 4.37 -18.43 -6.60
CA LEU A 245 4.76 -18.25 -8.01
C LEU A 245 4.71 -19.56 -8.80
N ILE A 246 5.32 -20.62 -8.28
CA ILE A 246 5.33 -21.94 -8.95
C ILE A 246 3.91 -22.46 -9.18
N VAL A 247 3.04 -22.35 -8.18
CA VAL A 247 1.63 -22.77 -8.29
C VAL A 247 0.87 -21.87 -9.28
N GLY A 248 1.15 -20.57 -9.30
CA GLY A 248 0.57 -19.63 -10.28
C GLY A 248 1.00 -19.93 -11.73
N LEU A 249 2.27 -20.29 -11.94
CA LEU A 249 2.75 -20.72 -13.25
C LEU A 249 2.16 -22.09 -13.67
N ALA A 250 1.95 -23.01 -12.72
CA ALA A 250 1.23 -24.24 -12.97
C ALA A 250 -0.23 -23.98 -13.39
N ALA A 251 -0.90 -22.96 -12.79
CA ALA A 251 -2.21 -22.52 -13.24
C ALA A 251 -2.18 -22.03 -14.70
N ALA A 252 -1.21 -21.19 -15.06
CA ALA A 252 -1.05 -20.70 -16.43
C ALA A 252 -0.81 -21.83 -17.44
N ALA A 253 0.06 -22.79 -17.10
CA ALA A 253 0.33 -23.97 -17.93
C ALA A 253 -0.92 -24.85 -18.09
N SER A 254 -1.71 -25.00 -17.03
CA SER A 254 -2.97 -25.74 -17.06
C SER A 254 -4.01 -25.05 -17.96
N PHE A 255 -4.18 -23.74 -17.86
CA PHE A 255 -5.05 -22.99 -18.77
C PHE A 255 -4.60 -23.11 -20.23
N ALA A 256 -3.28 -23.11 -20.48
CA ALA A 256 -2.73 -23.25 -21.82
C ALA A 256 -3.04 -24.61 -22.47
N ALA A 257 -3.32 -25.66 -21.70
CA ALA A 257 -3.72 -26.97 -22.22
C ALA A 257 -5.09 -26.93 -22.94
N GLY A 258 -5.99 -26.02 -22.57
CA GLY A 258 -7.22 -25.68 -23.30
C GLY A 258 -8.39 -26.63 -23.09
N SER A 259 -8.21 -27.89 -22.67
CA SER A 259 -9.32 -28.81 -22.40
C SER A 259 -10.02 -28.45 -21.07
N TRP A 260 -11.31 -28.75 -20.96
CA TRP A 260 -12.11 -28.38 -19.78
C TRP A 260 -11.50 -28.86 -18.45
N ALA A 261 -11.01 -30.11 -18.41
CA ALA A 261 -10.40 -30.66 -17.20
C ALA A 261 -9.14 -29.86 -16.77
N TRP A 262 -8.29 -29.47 -17.73
CA TRP A 262 -7.11 -28.66 -17.47
C TRP A 262 -7.47 -27.21 -17.13
N VAL A 263 -8.52 -26.65 -17.74
CA VAL A 263 -9.04 -25.31 -17.37
C VAL A 263 -9.54 -25.33 -15.93
N LEU A 264 -10.24 -26.38 -15.50
CA LEU A 264 -10.66 -26.53 -14.11
C LEU A 264 -9.45 -26.66 -13.17
N ALA A 265 -8.45 -27.47 -13.53
CA ALA A 265 -7.20 -27.57 -12.76
C ALA A 265 -6.49 -26.19 -12.66
N GLY A 266 -6.42 -25.43 -13.75
CA GLY A 266 -5.88 -24.10 -13.80
C GLY A 266 -6.61 -23.14 -12.86
N ALA A 267 -7.94 -23.18 -12.84
CA ALA A 267 -8.76 -22.38 -11.92
C ALA A 267 -8.48 -22.73 -10.44
N VAL A 268 -8.35 -24.02 -10.12
CA VAL A 268 -8.02 -24.47 -8.76
C VAL A 268 -6.60 -24.03 -8.38
N PHE A 269 -5.59 -24.22 -9.24
CA PHE A 269 -4.23 -23.77 -8.97
C PHE A 269 -4.14 -22.24 -8.82
N LEU A 270 -4.90 -21.47 -9.59
CA LEU A 270 -4.93 -20.02 -9.48
C LEU A 270 -5.46 -19.58 -8.10
N GLN A 271 -6.54 -20.20 -7.62
CA GLN A 271 -7.08 -19.92 -6.28
C GLN A 271 -6.12 -20.38 -5.18
N LEU A 272 -5.47 -21.53 -5.34
CA LEU A 272 -4.46 -22.02 -4.40
C LEU A 272 -3.26 -21.06 -4.33
N SER A 273 -2.76 -20.60 -5.48
CA SER A 273 -1.70 -19.61 -5.55
C SER A 273 -2.07 -18.33 -4.79
N LEU A 274 -3.30 -17.83 -4.93
CA LEU A 274 -3.80 -16.65 -4.20
C LEU A 274 -3.83 -16.88 -2.67
N VAL A 275 -4.25 -18.06 -2.25
CA VAL A 275 -4.27 -18.42 -0.81
C VAL A 275 -2.84 -18.47 -0.25
N ILE A 276 -1.90 -19.12 -0.96
CA ILE A 276 -0.49 -19.21 -0.56
C ILE A 276 0.15 -17.82 -0.52
N ASP A 277 -0.16 -16.97 -1.46
CA ASP A 277 0.29 -15.58 -1.53
C ASP A 277 -0.10 -14.78 -0.29
N CYS A 278 -1.33 -14.92 0.18
CA CYS A 278 -1.75 -14.30 1.43
C CYS A 278 -0.95 -14.77 2.65
N VAL A 279 -0.46 -16.03 2.64
CA VAL A 279 0.29 -16.62 3.75
C VAL A 279 1.66 -15.95 3.94
N ASP A 280 2.38 -15.55 2.87
CA ASP A 280 3.70 -14.92 3.00
C ASP A 280 3.63 -13.60 3.77
N GLY A 281 2.69 -12.72 3.42
CA GLY A 281 2.45 -11.48 4.14
C GLY A 281 1.94 -11.71 5.58
N GLU A 282 1.13 -12.76 5.82
CA GLU A 282 0.69 -13.12 7.17
C GLU A 282 1.85 -13.61 8.03
N VAL A 283 2.73 -14.46 7.49
CA VAL A 283 3.95 -14.93 8.17
C VAL A 283 4.91 -13.76 8.42
N ALA A 284 5.11 -12.85 7.44
CA ALA A 284 5.96 -11.68 7.60
C ALA A 284 5.48 -10.81 8.79
N ARG A 285 4.18 -10.54 8.86
CA ARG A 285 3.57 -9.76 9.94
C ARG A 285 3.64 -10.48 11.30
N ALA A 286 3.31 -11.77 11.32
CA ALA A 286 3.32 -12.55 12.55
C ALA A 286 4.72 -12.76 13.14
N THR A 287 5.76 -12.77 12.30
CA THR A 287 7.15 -13.03 12.72
C THR A 287 8.04 -11.79 12.75
N GLY A 288 7.51 -10.61 12.35
CA GLY A 288 8.31 -9.38 12.23
C GLY A 288 9.39 -9.43 11.13
N ARG A 289 9.35 -10.42 10.23
CA ARG A 289 10.36 -10.62 9.18
C ARG A 289 10.04 -9.83 7.92
N PHE A 290 10.24 -8.52 7.97
CA PHE A 290 10.09 -7.64 6.83
C PHE A 290 11.43 -7.40 6.14
N SER A 291 11.43 -7.41 4.79
CA SER A 291 12.58 -7.00 4.00
C SER A 291 12.15 -6.25 2.74
N SER A 292 12.99 -5.34 2.26
CA SER A 292 12.75 -4.64 0.99
C SER A 292 12.74 -5.62 -0.19
N LEU A 293 13.63 -6.61 -0.17
CA LEU A 293 13.65 -7.68 -1.18
C LEU A 293 12.36 -8.49 -1.16
N GLY A 294 11.83 -8.84 0.03
CA GLY A 294 10.58 -9.59 0.15
C GLY A 294 9.38 -8.81 -0.42
N ALA A 295 9.27 -7.54 -0.10
CA ALA A 295 8.21 -6.68 -0.63
C ALA A 295 8.31 -6.48 -2.16
N TRP A 296 9.53 -6.39 -2.70
CA TRP A 296 9.75 -6.35 -4.14
C TRP A 296 9.40 -7.68 -4.79
N LEU A 297 9.85 -8.80 -4.22
CA LEU A 297 9.62 -10.14 -4.73
C LEU A 297 8.12 -10.45 -4.81
N ASP A 298 7.37 -10.19 -3.74
CA ASP A 298 5.91 -10.34 -3.66
C ASP A 298 5.24 -9.55 -4.80
N ALA A 299 5.52 -8.25 -4.89
CA ALA A 299 4.93 -7.39 -5.89
C ALA A 299 5.31 -7.79 -7.34
N ALA A 300 6.56 -8.21 -7.59
CA ALA A 300 7.03 -8.61 -8.91
C ALA A 300 6.45 -9.95 -9.35
N THR A 301 6.43 -10.95 -8.45
CA THR A 301 5.87 -12.28 -8.75
C THR A 301 4.38 -12.24 -9.04
N ASP A 302 3.64 -11.33 -8.38
CA ASP A 302 2.23 -11.09 -8.68
C ASP A 302 1.99 -10.69 -10.14
N ARG A 303 2.83 -9.82 -10.68
CA ARG A 303 2.73 -9.39 -12.09
C ARG A 303 3.09 -10.53 -13.03
N VAL A 304 4.13 -11.29 -12.70
CA VAL A 304 4.53 -12.46 -13.50
C VAL A 304 3.39 -13.50 -13.54
N LYS A 305 2.79 -13.83 -12.39
CA LYS A 305 1.65 -14.75 -12.29
C LYS A 305 0.46 -14.26 -13.13
N GLU A 306 0.07 -12.99 -12.95
CA GLU A 306 -1.09 -12.40 -13.62
C GLU A 306 -0.94 -12.45 -15.15
N PHE A 307 0.21 -12.02 -15.67
CA PHE A 307 0.44 -12.00 -17.12
C PHE A 307 0.67 -13.40 -17.68
N ALA A 308 1.32 -14.31 -16.94
CA ALA A 308 1.43 -15.72 -17.34
C ALA A 308 0.04 -16.39 -17.48
N VAL A 309 -0.90 -16.08 -16.59
CA VAL A 309 -2.28 -16.57 -16.67
C VAL A 309 -2.99 -16.02 -17.91
N TYR A 310 -2.79 -14.73 -18.26
CA TYR A 310 -3.36 -14.18 -19.50
C TYR A 310 -2.80 -14.89 -20.74
N ALA A 311 -1.50 -15.16 -20.78
CA ALA A 311 -0.89 -15.94 -21.86
C ALA A 311 -1.44 -17.37 -21.90
N GLY A 312 -1.53 -18.03 -20.75
CA GLY A 312 -2.09 -19.38 -20.65
C GLY A 312 -3.52 -19.47 -21.18
N LEU A 313 -4.38 -18.52 -20.79
CA LEU A 313 -5.75 -18.44 -21.29
C LEU A 313 -5.81 -18.15 -22.79
N ALA A 314 -4.93 -17.28 -23.32
CA ALA A 314 -4.87 -17.01 -24.75
C ALA A 314 -4.41 -18.23 -25.57
N ILE A 315 -3.40 -18.96 -25.09
CA ILE A 315 -2.95 -20.21 -25.71
C ILE A 315 -4.07 -21.27 -25.69
N GLY A 316 -4.74 -21.42 -24.53
CA GLY A 316 -5.84 -22.37 -24.37
C GLY A 316 -7.04 -22.05 -25.25
N ALA A 317 -7.39 -20.78 -25.41
CA ALA A 317 -8.41 -20.31 -26.35
C ALA A 317 -8.00 -20.62 -27.79
N GLY A 318 -6.74 -20.34 -28.16
CA GLY A 318 -6.21 -20.64 -29.51
C GLY A 318 -6.26 -22.11 -29.87
N ARG A 319 -6.04 -23.02 -28.92
CA ARG A 319 -6.21 -24.47 -29.13
C ARG A 319 -7.67 -24.88 -29.39
N ASN A 320 -8.61 -24.06 -28.95
CA ASN A 320 -10.04 -24.24 -29.20
C ASN A 320 -10.55 -23.46 -30.42
N GLY A 321 -9.63 -22.86 -31.21
CA GLY A 321 -9.95 -22.13 -32.45
C GLY A 321 -10.23 -20.63 -32.25
N ASP A 322 -10.05 -20.10 -31.05
CA ASP A 322 -10.30 -18.68 -30.73
C ASP A 322 -8.98 -17.89 -30.65
N ASP A 323 -8.72 -17.00 -31.57
CA ASP A 323 -7.59 -16.04 -31.42
C ASP A 323 -7.99 -14.88 -30.53
N VAL A 324 -7.41 -14.81 -29.33
CA VAL A 324 -7.67 -13.78 -28.33
C VAL A 324 -6.40 -13.09 -27.82
N TRP A 325 -5.29 -13.22 -28.55
CA TRP A 325 -4.06 -12.51 -28.17
C TRP A 325 -4.26 -11.01 -28.06
N TRP A 326 -5.10 -10.44 -28.91
CA TRP A 326 -5.43 -9.02 -28.84
C TRP A 326 -6.06 -8.62 -27.48
N VAL A 327 -6.91 -9.50 -26.89
CA VAL A 327 -7.50 -9.24 -25.56
C VAL A 327 -6.42 -9.26 -24.50
N ALA A 328 -5.55 -10.27 -24.50
CA ALA A 328 -4.46 -10.41 -23.55
C ALA A 328 -3.49 -9.21 -23.62
N ILE A 329 -3.19 -8.74 -24.82
CA ILE A 329 -2.34 -7.54 -25.07
C ILE A 329 -3.00 -6.28 -24.51
N VAL A 330 -4.27 -6.05 -24.81
CA VAL A 330 -5.00 -4.88 -24.28
C VAL A 330 -5.08 -4.93 -22.75
N LEU A 331 -5.20 -6.13 -22.16
CA LEU A 331 -5.17 -6.31 -20.71
C LEU A 331 -3.80 -5.95 -20.10
N ILE A 332 -2.66 -6.24 -20.74
CA ILE A 332 -1.34 -5.75 -20.28
C ILE A 332 -1.33 -4.22 -20.24
N VAL A 333 -1.75 -3.56 -21.33
CA VAL A 333 -1.79 -2.09 -21.42
C VAL A 333 -2.68 -1.49 -20.33
N LEU A 334 -3.89 -2.03 -20.18
CA LEU A 334 -4.88 -1.57 -19.22
C LEU A 334 -4.38 -1.73 -17.78
N GLN A 335 -3.89 -2.93 -17.42
CA GLN A 335 -3.47 -3.21 -16.05
C GLN A 335 -2.21 -2.45 -15.67
N THR A 336 -1.23 -2.33 -16.58
CA THR A 336 -0.01 -1.55 -16.33
C THR A 336 -0.35 -0.08 -16.09
N SER A 337 -1.13 0.54 -16.98
CA SER A 337 -1.53 1.95 -16.85
C SER A 337 -2.36 2.19 -15.59
N ARG A 338 -3.27 1.27 -15.26
CA ARG A 338 -4.11 1.36 -14.08
C ARG A 338 -3.29 1.28 -12.79
N HIS A 339 -2.43 0.28 -12.65
CA HIS A 339 -1.61 0.11 -11.44
C HIS A 339 -0.66 1.30 -11.25
N MET A 340 -0.01 1.78 -12.31
CA MET A 340 0.80 3.01 -12.22
C MET A 340 -0.03 4.18 -11.70
N SER A 341 -1.23 4.38 -12.26
CA SER A 341 -2.15 5.41 -11.79
C SER A 341 -2.53 5.23 -10.31
N ASP A 342 -2.72 3.98 -9.83
CA ASP A 342 -3.06 3.70 -8.43
C ASP A 342 -1.94 4.17 -7.49
N TYR A 343 -0.70 3.83 -7.79
CA TYR A 343 0.46 4.19 -6.97
C TYR A 343 0.80 5.68 -7.05
N ASP A 344 0.80 6.25 -8.24
CA ASP A 344 1.16 7.66 -8.45
C ASP A 344 0.16 8.61 -7.79
N PHE A 345 -1.14 8.33 -7.97
CA PHE A 345 -2.18 9.11 -7.31
C PHE A 345 -2.07 9.03 -5.78
N ALA A 346 -1.93 7.83 -5.23
CA ALA A 346 -1.79 7.62 -3.79
C ALA A 346 -0.54 8.35 -3.24
N ARG A 347 0.58 8.32 -3.99
CA ARG A 347 1.82 9.01 -3.60
C ARG A 347 1.65 10.52 -3.57
N ILE A 348 1.12 11.11 -4.65
CA ILE A 348 0.90 12.55 -4.72
C ILE A 348 -0.12 13.01 -3.68
N GLN A 349 -1.20 12.25 -3.50
CA GLN A 349 -2.17 12.55 -2.45
C GLN A 349 -1.52 12.59 -1.06
N LYS A 350 -0.70 11.58 -0.73
CA LYS A 350 0.02 11.52 0.54
C LYS A 350 0.96 12.71 0.75
N THR A 351 1.74 13.09 -0.28
CA THR A 351 2.65 14.25 -0.17
C THR A 351 1.91 15.56 -0.02
N ARG A 352 0.76 15.71 -0.69
CA ARG A 352 -0.11 16.90 -0.53
C ARG A 352 -0.76 16.96 0.85
N GLU A 353 -1.27 15.85 1.35
CA GLU A 353 -1.82 15.77 2.71
C GLU A 353 -0.77 16.11 3.78
N ALA A 354 0.49 15.74 3.55
CA ALA A 354 1.59 16.15 4.43
C ALA A 354 1.96 17.63 4.36
N GLN A 355 1.67 18.30 3.24
CA GLN A 355 1.91 19.76 3.05
C GLN A 355 0.72 20.64 3.44
N ALA A 356 -0.48 20.05 3.65
CA ALA A 356 -1.66 20.82 4.03
C ALA A 356 -1.36 21.66 5.28
N PRO A 357 -1.77 22.95 5.31
CA PRO A 357 -1.63 23.77 6.49
C PRO A 357 -2.26 23.06 7.68
N ARG A 358 -1.50 22.88 8.73
CA ARG A 358 -2.00 22.30 9.98
C ARG A 358 -2.47 23.43 10.87
N ALA A 359 -3.67 23.29 11.42
CA ALA A 359 -4.15 24.24 12.38
C ALA A 359 -3.30 24.15 13.66
N ASP A 360 -3.16 25.28 14.36
CA ASP A 360 -2.53 25.33 15.67
C ASP A 360 -3.18 24.30 16.61
N ILE A 361 -2.42 23.77 17.56
CA ILE A 361 -2.94 22.88 18.61
C ILE A 361 -4.10 23.52 19.38
N ARG A 362 -4.14 24.85 19.42
CA ARG A 362 -5.16 25.67 20.09
C ARG A 362 -6.45 25.83 19.27
N ASP A 363 -6.44 25.46 17.99
CA ASP A 363 -7.65 25.45 17.15
C ASP A 363 -8.51 24.22 17.50
N PRO A 364 -9.77 24.41 17.98
CA PRO A 364 -10.61 23.31 18.45
C PRO A 364 -11.18 22.44 17.33
N SER A 365 -10.89 22.71 16.07
CA SER A 365 -11.45 21.95 14.94
C SER A 365 -10.42 21.62 13.88
N ASP A 366 -10.65 20.51 13.17
CA ASP A 366 -9.87 20.19 11.97
C ASP A 366 -9.97 21.33 10.94
N PRO A 367 -8.85 21.66 10.27
CA PRO A 367 -8.90 22.55 9.12
C PRO A 367 -9.85 21.97 8.06
N LEU A 368 -10.63 22.82 7.42
CA LEU A 368 -11.47 22.40 6.30
C LEU A 368 -10.58 21.81 5.19
N PRO A 369 -11.01 20.72 4.53
CA PRO A 369 -10.30 20.21 3.36
C PRO A 369 -10.11 21.34 2.36
N GLU A 370 -8.91 21.44 1.75
CA GLU A 370 -8.63 22.43 0.70
C GLU A 370 -9.73 22.42 -0.36
N GLY A 371 -10.28 23.59 -0.68
CA GLY A 371 -11.30 23.76 -1.70
C GLY A 371 -12.73 23.87 -1.14
N GLU A 372 -13.04 25.02 -0.54
CA GLU A 372 -14.42 25.42 -0.26
C GLU A 372 -15.16 25.65 -1.58
N GLY A 373 -15.89 24.64 -2.04
CA GLY A 373 -16.70 24.72 -3.24
C GLY A 373 -17.66 23.53 -3.38
N ARG A 374 -18.55 23.60 -4.38
CA ARG A 374 -19.52 22.52 -4.69
C ARG A 374 -18.87 21.12 -4.79
N LEU A 375 -17.59 21.05 -5.17
CA LEU A 375 -16.83 19.78 -5.28
C LEU A 375 -16.38 19.25 -3.92
N ALA A 376 -16.03 20.11 -2.94
CA ALA A 376 -15.72 19.70 -1.57
C ALA A 376 -16.95 19.03 -0.91
N GLY A 377 -18.15 19.59 -1.16
CA GLY A 377 -19.41 18.95 -0.74
C GLY A 377 -19.60 17.55 -1.29
N ALA A 378 -19.26 17.29 -2.56
CA ALA A 378 -19.34 15.97 -3.16
C ALA A 378 -18.37 14.96 -2.53
N VAL A 379 -17.16 15.40 -2.17
CA VAL A 379 -16.18 14.57 -1.44
C VAL A 379 -16.69 14.24 -0.03
N GLN A 380 -17.30 15.21 0.66
CA GLN A 380 -17.91 15.02 1.98
C GLN A 380 -19.10 14.07 1.93
N VAL A 381 -19.99 14.22 0.93
CA VAL A 381 -21.11 13.27 0.71
C VAL A 381 -20.58 11.87 0.43
N SER A 382 -19.53 11.73 -0.37
CA SER A 382 -18.87 10.44 -0.62
C SER A 382 -18.30 9.81 0.66
N ALA A 383 -17.70 10.60 1.55
CA ALA A 383 -17.22 10.14 2.85
C ALA A 383 -18.36 9.69 3.76
N ARG A 384 -19.45 10.47 3.82
CA ARG A 384 -20.65 10.12 4.61
C ARG A 384 -21.33 8.86 4.10
N VAL A 385 -21.41 8.69 2.79
CA VAL A 385 -21.98 7.51 2.14
C VAL A 385 -21.11 6.26 2.37
N ASN A 386 -19.78 6.42 2.50
CA ASN A 386 -18.85 5.32 2.83
C ASN A 386 -19.07 4.71 4.23
N ARG A 387 -19.78 5.39 5.14
CA ARG A 387 -20.15 4.83 6.45
C ARG A 387 -21.06 3.60 6.34
N ARG A 388 -21.82 3.45 5.24
CA ARG A 388 -22.66 2.25 5.00
C ARG A 388 -21.79 1.09 4.53
N SER A 389 -21.74 0.01 5.31
CA SER A 389 -20.94 -1.20 5.03
C SER A 389 -21.14 -1.75 3.61
N ALA A 390 -22.41 -1.85 3.15
CA ALA A 390 -22.71 -2.34 1.81
C ALA A 390 -22.11 -1.49 0.69
N ILE A 391 -22.13 -0.15 0.82
CA ILE A 391 -21.59 0.75 -0.20
C ILE A 391 -20.06 0.69 -0.21
N ARG A 392 -19.42 0.57 0.95
CA ARG A 392 -17.98 0.38 1.07
C ARG A 392 -17.52 -0.89 0.35
N TRP A 393 -18.22 -2.02 0.56
CA TRP A 393 -17.93 -3.28 -0.11
C TRP A 393 -18.18 -3.21 -1.62
N MET A 394 -19.27 -2.59 -2.03
CA MET A 394 -19.56 -2.38 -3.45
C MET A 394 -18.45 -1.57 -4.15
N LYS A 395 -17.97 -0.49 -3.52
CA LYS A 395 -16.81 0.28 -4.05
C LYS A 395 -15.55 -0.54 -4.11
N LYS A 396 -15.27 -1.39 -3.10
CA LYS A 396 -14.11 -2.30 -3.10
C LYS A 396 -14.22 -3.32 -4.25
N ILE A 397 -15.37 -3.93 -4.46
CA ILE A 397 -15.61 -4.87 -5.58
C ILE A 397 -15.43 -4.16 -6.92
N LEU A 398 -16.00 -2.95 -7.08
CA LEU A 398 -15.89 -2.16 -8.32
C LEU A 398 -14.44 -1.73 -8.62
N HIS A 399 -13.61 -1.58 -7.58
CA HIS A 399 -12.18 -1.33 -7.76
C HIS A 399 -11.43 -2.55 -8.31
N MET A 400 -12.02 -3.73 -8.33
CA MET A 400 -11.46 -4.98 -8.86
C MET A 400 -10.03 -5.28 -8.32
N PRO A 401 -9.83 -5.49 -7.01
CA PRO A 401 -8.57 -5.97 -6.47
C PRO A 401 -8.17 -7.33 -7.07
N ILE A 402 -6.94 -7.77 -6.82
CA ILE A 402 -6.38 -8.99 -7.42
C ILE A 402 -7.24 -10.23 -7.11
N GLY A 403 -7.78 -10.34 -5.89
CA GLY A 403 -8.64 -11.47 -5.49
C GLY A 403 -9.89 -11.59 -6.33
N GLU A 404 -10.61 -10.48 -6.55
CA GLU A 404 -11.82 -10.43 -7.37
C GLU A 404 -11.52 -10.72 -8.84
N ARG A 405 -10.38 -10.23 -9.36
CA ARG A 405 -9.94 -10.53 -10.74
C ARG A 405 -9.67 -12.01 -10.94
N TRP A 406 -8.94 -12.63 -10.01
CA TRP A 406 -8.57 -14.03 -10.10
C TRP A 406 -9.77 -14.95 -9.88
N LEU A 407 -10.70 -14.57 -8.98
CA LEU A 407 -11.98 -15.28 -8.85
C LEU A 407 -12.76 -15.24 -10.17
N MET A 408 -12.90 -14.04 -10.76
CA MET A 408 -13.63 -13.88 -12.02
C MET A 408 -12.98 -14.69 -13.16
N LEU A 409 -11.65 -14.65 -13.30
CA LEU A 409 -10.92 -15.46 -14.28
C LEU A 409 -11.17 -16.95 -14.07
N SER A 410 -11.11 -17.43 -12.82
CA SER A 410 -11.33 -18.84 -12.48
C SER A 410 -12.76 -19.28 -12.83
N VAL A 411 -13.75 -18.51 -12.42
CA VAL A 411 -15.17 -18.86 -12.65
C VAL A 411 -15.50 -18.78 -14.14
N LEU A 412 -15.17 -17.67 -14.81
CA LEU A 412 -15.53 -17.51 -16.22
C LEU A 412 -14.78 -18.50 -17.14
N SER A 413 -13.53 -18.84 -16.83
CA SER A 413 -12.79 -19.82 -17.63
C SER A 413 -13.41 -21.22 -17.57
N VAL A 414 -13.93 -21.65 -16.41
CA VAL A 414 -14.58 -22.96 -16.23
C VAL A 414 -15.99 -22.97 -16.83
N VAL A 415 -16.76 -21.90 -16.65
CA VAL A 415 -18.19 -21.83 -17.05
C VAL A 415 -18.35 -21.48 -18.53
N ALA A 416 -17.58 -20.53 -19.03
CA ALA A 416 -17.74 -19.98 -20.37
C ALA A 416 -16.51 -20.18 -21.28
N GLY A 417 -15.41 -20.67 -20.73
CA GLY A 417 -14.16 -20.91 -21.45
C GLY A 417 -13.14 -19.76 -21.38
N PRO A 418 -11.88 -20.04 -21.76
CA PRO A 418 -10.76 -19.09 -21.65
C PRO A 418 -10.98 -17.75 -22.38
N ARG A 419 -11.60 -17.76 -23.56
CA ARG A 419 -11.96 -16.55 -24.32
C ARG A 419 -12.80 -15.58 -23.51
N TRP A 420 -13.91 -16.09 -22.92
CA TRP A 420 -14.84 -15.24 -22.18
C TRP A 420 -14.29 -14.80 -20.83
N ALA A 421 -13.34 -15.55 -20.25
CA ALA A 421 -12.62 -15.12 -19.05
C ALA A 421 -11.80 -13.85 -19.33
N LEU A 422 -11.04 -13.82 -20.44
CA LEU A 422 -10.25 -12.64 -20.84
C LEU A 422 -11.15 -11.45 -21.23
N ILE A 423 -12.20 -11.68 -22.03
CA ILE A 423 -13.13 -10.62 -22.43
C ILE A 423 -13.86 -10.05 -21.21
N GLY A 424 -14.35 -10.90 -20.31
CA GLY A 424 -14.98 -10.48 -19.07
C GLY A 424 -14.06 -9.62 -18.21
N LEU A 425 -12.79 -10.03 -18.07
CA LEU A 425 -11.79 -9.24 -17.35
C LEU A 425 -11.51 -7.89 -18.03
N LEU A 426 -11.47 -7.84 -19.37
CA LEU A 426 -11.28 -6.60 -20.11
C LEU A 426 -12.43 -5.62 -19.87
N ILE A 427 -13.67 -6.10 -19.94
CA ILE A 427 -14.86 -5.28 -19.69
C ILE A 427 -14.86 -4.77 -18.25
N ALA A 428 -14.71 -5.66 -17.27
CA ALA A 428 -14.72 -5.30 -15.85
C ALA A 428 -13.54 -4.38 -15.49
N GLY A 429 -12.36 -4.64 -16.04
CA GLY A 429 -11.16 -3.80 -15.89
C GLY A 429 -11.34 -2.42 -16.49
N GLY A 430 -11.99 -2.30 -17.64
CA GLY A 430 -12.33 -1.03 -18.29
C GLY A 430 -13.31 -0.20 -17.45
N VAL A 431 -14.36 -0.84 -16.93
CA VAL A 431 -15.32 -0.20 -16.01
C VAL A 431 -14.61 0.28 -14.73
N ALA A 432 -13.77 -0.58 -14.15
CA ALA A 432 -13.00 -0.23 -12.96
C ALA A 432 -12.04 0.95 -13.20
N LEU A 433 -11.30 0.94 -14.32
CA LEU A 433 -10.41 2.04 -14.71
C LEU A 433 -11.17 3.35 -14.85
N THR A 434 -12.30 3.32 -15.56
CA THR A 434 -13.14 4.52 -15.78
C THR A 434 -13.67 5.07 -14.46
N TYR A 435 -14.20 4.21 -13.59
CA TYR A 435 -14.69 4.60 -12.27
C TYR A 435 -13.60 5.26 -11.42
N VAL A 436 -12.44 4.62 -11.35
CA VAL A 436 -11.29 5.11 -10.57
C VAL A 436 -10.73 6.41 -11.15
N ALA A 437 -10.60 6.50 -12.48
CA ALA A 437 -10.10 7.70 -13.15
C ALA A 437 -10.99 8.92 -12.91
N ILE A 438 -12.32 8.75 -13.02
CA ILE A 438 -13.28 9.82 -12.71
C ILE A 438 -13.13 10.29 -11.27
N GLY A 439 -13.07 9.36 -10.31
CA GLY A 439 -12.91 9.70 -8.89
C GLY A 439 -11.63 10.48 -8.61
N ARG A 440 -10.51 10.10 -9.25
CA ARG A 440 -9.21 10.79 -9.12
C ARG A 440 -9.21 12.16 -9.77
N ILE A 441 -9.78 12.29 -10.96
CA ILE A 441 -9.91 13.57 -11.66
C ILE A 441 -10.73 14.54 -10.81
N VAL A 442 -11.91 14.12 -10.34
CA VAL A 442 -12.75 14.96 -9.47
C VAL A 442 -12.00 15.39 -8.21
N ARG A 443 -11.27 14.47 -7.57
CA ARG A 443 -10.46 14.81 -6.40
C ARG A 443 -9.31 15.75 -6.75
N SER A 444 -8.62 15.54 -7.89
CA SER A 444 -7.55 16.43 -8.33
C SER A 444 -8.04 17.86 -8.63
N LEU A 445 -9.30 18.01 -9.02
CA LEU A 445 -9.92 19.33 -9.23
C LEU A 445 -10.09 20.11 -7.91
N THR A 446 -10.15 19.41 -6.76
CA THR A 446 -10.21 20.08 -5.45
C THR A 446 -8.81 20.48 -4.93
N TRP A 447 -7.73 20.04 -5.58
CA TRP A 447 -6.39 20.35 -5.14
C TRP A 447 -5.96 21.75 -5.59
N SER A 448 -5.41 22.53 -4.65
CA SER A 448 -4.76 23.83 -4.89
C SER A 448 -3.23 23.69 -4.78
N GLY A 449 -2.51 24.65 -5.33
CA GLY A 449 -1.06 24.69 -5.25
C GLY A 449 -0.32 23.60 -6.05
N ARG A 450 1.00 23.52 -5.86
CA ARG A 450 1.90 22.55 -6.50
C ARG A 450 2.17 21.36 -5.60
N SER A 451 2.50 20.22 -6.21
CA SER A 451 2.91 19.02 -5.46
C SER A 451 4.32 19.20 -4.86
N ALA A 452 4.58 18.52 -3.74
CA ALA A 452 5.89 18.50 -3.09
C ALA A 452 7.00 18.01 -4.02
N PRO A 453 8.24 18.51 -3.88
CA PRO A 453 9.38 18.04 -4.65
C PRO A 453 9.56 16.51 -4.59
N ASP A 454 9.47 15.92 -3.40
CA ASP A 454 9.62 14.46 -3.20
C ASP A 454 8.62 13.64 -4.01
N GLY A 455 7.36 14.10 -4.09
CA GLY A 455 6.35 13.46 -4.94
C GLY A 455 6.67 13.59 -6.43
N VAL A 456 7.13 14.77 -6.85
CA VAL A 456 7.52 15.05 -8.24
C VAL A 456 8.73 14.22 -8.66
N ASP A 457 9.72 14.02 -7.79
CA ASP A 457 10.92 13.23 -8.09
C ASP A 457 10.59 11.75 -8.32
N VAL A 458 9.65 11.20 -7.55
CA VAL A 458 9.15 9.83 -7.79
C VAL A 458 8.47 9.71 -9.15
N LEU A 459 7.61 10.67 -9.52
CA LEU A 459 6.98 10.68 -10.85
C LEU A 459 8.02 10.82 -11.96
N ARG A 460 9.06 11.65 -11.74
CA ARG A 460 10.15 11.85 -12.70
C ARG A 460 10.95 10.58 -12.93
N ALA A 461 11.23 9.79 -11.88
CA ALA A 461 11.90 8.50 -11.99
C ALA A 461 11.11 7.50 -12.86
N GLN A 462 9.78 7.60 -12.87
CA GLN A 462 8.91 6.72 -13.64
C GLN A 462 8.73 7.14 -15.11
N LEU A 463 9.23 8.31 -15.54
CA LEU A 463 9.12 8.71 -16.94
C LEU A 463 9.89 7.79 -17.88
N ASP A 464 10.95 7.14 -17.38
CA ASP A 464 11.82 6.25 -18.16
C ASP A 464 12.29 6.90 -19.49
N ALA A 465 12.67 8.17 -19.40
CA ALA A 465 13.08 8.97 -20.55
C ALA A 465 14.50 8.57 -20.98
N GLY A 466 14.64 8.12 -22.20
CA GLY A 466 15.90 7.76 -22.84
C GLY A 466 16.66 8.96 -23.39
N PRO A 467 17.74 8.72 -24.17
CA PRO A 467 18.63 9.79 -24.65
C PRO A 467 17.92 10.76 -25.60
N VAL A 468 16.94 10.31 -26.38
CA VAL A 468 16.21 11.17 -27.35
C VAL A 468 15.32 12.16 -26.60
N ALA A 469 14.49 11.70 -25.68
CA ALA A 469 13.64 12.57 -24.86
C ALA A 469 14.49 13.53 -24.00
N ALA A 470 15.60 13.04 -23.44
CA ALA A 470 16.54 13.88 -22.69
C ALA A 470 17.20 14.95 -23.57
N GLY A 471 17.54 14.65 -24.82
CA GLY A 471 18.06 15.59 -25.80
C GLY A 471 17.04 16.63 -26.21
N LEU A 472 15.83 16.21 -26.57
CA LEU A 472 14.71 17.10 -26.92
C LEU A 472 14.35 18.04 -25.77
N ALA A 473 14.32 17.55 -24.53
CA ALA A 473 14.02 18.37 -23.35
C ALA A 473 15.10 19.43 -23.05
N ARG A 474 16.33 19.27 -23.58
CA ARG A 474 17.39 20.31 -23.53
C ARG A 474 17.20 21.36 -24.61
N LEU A 475 16.80 20.93 -25.81
CA LEU A 475 16.61 21.84 -26.95
C LEU A 475 15.32 22.66 -26.83
N ILE A 476 14.25 22.07 -26.28
CA ILE A 476 12.93 22.68 -26.15
C ILE A 476 12.46 22.54 -24.69
N PRO A 477 12.85 23.46 -23.78
CA PRO A 477 12.51 23.38 -22.36
C PRO A 477 11.00 23.31 -22.05
N GLY A 478 10.15 23.79 -22.94
CA GLY A 478 8.68 23.77 -22.79
C GLY A 478 8.04 22.40 -23.01
N ILE A 479 8.77 21.41 -23.54
CA ILE A 479 8.27 20.02 -23.74
C ILE A 479 8.21 19.21 -22.44
N ARG A 480 8.89 19.67 -21.38
CA ARG A 480 8.89 18.93 -20.10
C ARG A 480 7.50 18.86 -19.50
N PRO A 481 7.00 17.66 -19.13
CA PRO A 481 5.70 17.53 -18.52
C PRO A 481 5.70 18.23 -17.14
N ARG A 482 4.61 18.92 -16.82
CA ARG A 482 4.42 19.60 -15.53
C ARG A 482 3.96 18.59 -14.47
N LEU A 483 4.92 17.87 -13.89
CA LEU A 483 4.67 16.85 -12.87
C LEU A 483 4.22 17.45 -11.53
N ASP A 484 4.51 18.71 -11.28
CA ASP A 484 4.10 19.46 -10.09
C ASP A 484 2.63 19.92 -10.12
N SER A 485 1.94 19.75 -11.24
CA SER A 485 0.54 20.12 -11.39
C SER A 485 -0.40 19.16 -10.62
N ARG A 486 -1.64 19.59 -10.40
CA ARG A 486 -2.70 18.75 -9.81
C ARG A 486 -2.99 17.46 -10.57
N PHE A 487 -2.62 17.38 -11.86
CA PHE A 487 -2.76 16.21 -12.70
C PHE A 487 -1.43 15.52 -13.01
N GLY A 488 -0.32 15.96 -12.37
CA GLY A 488 1.01 15.39 -12.60
C GLY A 488 1.09 13.88 -12.39
N TRP A 489 0.28 13.34 -11.47
CA TRP A 489 0.15 11.91 -11.21
C TRP A 489 -0.31 11.10 -12.44
N GLY A 490 -1.06 11.72 -13.35
CA GLY A 490 -1.57 11.07 -14.56
C GLY A 490 -0.54 10.96 -15.69
N VAL A 491 0.59 11.66 -15.60
CA VAL A 491 1.58 11.70 -16.70
C VAL A 491 2.25 10.34 -16.90
N PRO A 492 2.83 9.65 -15.87
CA PRO A 492 3.46 8.35 -16.09
C PRO A 492 2.48 7.28 -16.61
N PRO A 493 1.27 7.07 -16.03
CA PRO A 493 0.35 6.06 -16.53
C PRO A 493 -0.16 6.33 -17.95
N VAL A 494 -0.39 7.59 -18.32
CA VAL A 494 -0.74 7.95 -19.72
C VAL A 494 0.42 7.65 -20.65
N LEU A 495 1.64 7.97 -20.26
CA LEU A 495 2.83 7.66 -21.05
C LEU A 495 2.99 6.14 -21.26
N ARG A 496 2.69 5.31 -20.24
CA ARG A 496 2.68 3.84 -20.40
C ARG A 496 1.58 3.38 -21.36
N ALA A 497 0.38 3.97 -21.29
CA ALA A 497 -0.69 3.65 -22.23
C ALA A 497 -0.28 4.02 -23.68
N VAL A 498 0.37 5.16 -23.87
CA VAL A 498 0.87 5.60 -25.20
C VAL A 498 1.98 4.69 -25.69
N GLU A 499 2.95 4.34 -24.85
CA GLU A 499 4.07 3.47 -25.23
C GLU A 499 3.60 2.05 -25.57
N LEU A 500 2.97 1.35 -24.60
CA LEU A 500 2.53 -0.02 -24.79
C LEU A 500 1.43 -0.13 -25.86
N GLY A 501 0.48 0.81 -25.83
CA GLY A 501 -0.59 0.88 -26.84
C GLY A 501 -0.07 1.24 -28.23
N GLY A 502 0.92 2.14 -28.32
CA GLY A 502 1.58 2.51 -29.57
C GLY A 502 2.36 1.34 -30.18
N ILE A 503 3.15 0.62 -29.37
CA ILE A 503 3.83 -0.61 -29.81
C ILE A 503 2.78 -1.63 -30.27
N ALA A 504 1.73 -1.91 -29.48
CA ALA A 504 0.66 -2.83 -29.87
C ALA A 504 -0.02 -2.41 -31.18
N TRP A 505 -0.29 -1.13 -31.37
CA TRP A 505 -0.88 -0.59 -32.60
C TRP A 505 0.01 -0.82 -33.82
N ILE A 506 1.32 -0.50 -33.71
CA ILE A 506 2.28 -0.71 -34.81
C ILE A 506 2.38 -2.21 -35.14
N MET A 507 2.43 -3.06 -34.13
CA MET A 507 2.46 -4.51 -34.33
C MET A 507 1.16 -5.01 -34.99
N ALA A 508 0.00 -4.48 -34.61
CA ALA A 508 -1.30 -4.87 -35.18
C ALA A 508 -1.41 -4.63 -36.68
N ILE A 509 -0.79 -3.54 -37.19
CA ILE A 509 -0.79 -3.21 -38.63
C ILE A 509 0.41 -3.81 -39.39
N SER A 510 1.30 -4.52 -38.69
CA SER A 510 2.45 -5.21 -39.29
C SER A 510 2.16 -6.69 -39.53
N THR A 511 3.10 -7.38 -40.17
CA THR A 511 3.04 -8.83 -40.44
C THR A 511 3.06 -9.68 -39.18
N VAL A 512 3.64 -9.18 -38.06
CA VAL A 512 3.68 -9.87 -36.76
C VAL A 512 2.30 -9.95 -36.11
N GLY A 513 1.48 -8.93 -36.30
CA GLY A 513 0.14 -8.84 -35.74
C GLY A 513 0.11 -8.81 -34.20
N LEU A 514 -1.08 -8.89 -33.63
CA LEU A 514 -1.30 -9.06 -32.19
C LEU A 514 -1.14 -10.53 -31.81
N SER A 515 0.10 -10.98 -31.74
CA SER A 515 0.51 -12.37 -31.54
C SER A 515 1.14 -12.61 -30.17
N ALA A 516 1.51 -13.86 -29.89
CA ALA A 516 2.31 -14.22 -28.73
C ALA A 516 3.63 -13.44 -28.63
N THR A 517 4.30 -13.18 -29.76
CA THR A 517 5.54 -12.39 -29.82
C THR A 517 5.28 -10.98 -29.31
N THR A 518 4.23 -10.31 -29.80
CA THR A 518 3.82 -8.99 -29.34
C THR A 518 3.48 -8.99 -27.84
N PHE A 519 2.76 -10.01 -27.37
CA PHE A 519 2.42 -10.16 -25.95
C PHE A 519 3.66 -10.22 -25.06
N TRP A 520 4.62 -11.10 -25.37
CA TRP A 520 5.82 -11.26 -24.56
C TRP A 520 6.76 -10.06 -24.64
N LEU A 521 6.83 -9.38 -25.80
CA LEU A 521 7.55 -8.12 -25.93
C LEU A 521 6.99 -7.06 -24.97
N LEU A 522 5.67 -6.87 -24.96
CA LEU A 522 5.00 -5.93 -24.07
C LEU A 522 5.08 -6.37 -22.60
N PHE A 523 5.09 -7.67 -22.34
CA PHE A 523 5.28 -8.21 -20.99
C PHE A 523 6.61 -7.73 -20.40
N PHE A 524 7.74 -7.88 -21.11
CA PHE A 524 9.04 -7.45 -20.59
C PHE A 524 9.14 -5.94 -20.42
N VAL A 525 8.55 -5.17 -21.33
CA VAL A 525 8.49 -3.71 -21.19
C VAL A 525 7.63 -3.31 -19.97
N ALA A 526 6.47 -3.92 -19.79
CA ALA A 526 5.61 -3.69 -18.64
C ALA A 526 6.31 -4.09 -17.33
N TYR A 527 7.00 -5.23 -17.32
CA TYR A 527 7.77 -5.72 -16.17
C TYR A 527 8.86 -4.73 -15.76
N HIS A 528 9.61 -4.17 -16.72
CA HIS A 528 10.58 -3.10 -16.46
C HIS A 528 9.94 -1.87 -15.78
N HIS A 529 8.75 -1.47 -16.21
CA HIS A 529 8.05 -0.35 -15.58
C HIS A 529 7.59 -0.68 -14.15
N TYR A 530 7.17 -1.92 -13.89
CA TYR A 530 6.86 -2.37 -12.54
C TYR A 530 8.11 -2.41 -11.66
N ASP A 531 9.25 -2.89 -12.16
CA ASP A 531 10.52 -2.85 -11.41
C ASP A 531 10.90 -1.41 -11.03
N ASN A 532 10.84 -0.47 -11.97
CA ASN A 532 11.09 0.95 -11.72
C ASN A 532 10.13 1.53 -10.66
N LEU A 533 8.85 1.18 -10.74
CA LEU A 533 7.83 1.60 -9.77
C LEU A 533 8.16 1.07 -8.38
N TYR A 534 8.40 -0.24 -8.24
CA TYR A 534 8.64 -0.87 -6.94
C TYR A 534 9.94 -0.42 -6.30
N ARG A 535 11.01 -0.21 -7.09
CA ARG A 535 12.25 0.42 -6.61
C ARG A 535 11.99 1.84 -6.09
N SER A 536 11.21 2.64 -6.81
CA SER A 536 10.88 4.01 -6.39
C SER A 536 10.08 4.06 -5.08
N LEU A 537 9.21 3.07 -4.84
CA LEU A 537 8.47 2.93 -3.59
C LEU A 537 9.38 2.58 -2.40
N GLN A 538 10.51 1.93 -2.66
CA GLN A 538 11.52 1.59 -1.67
C GLN A 538 12.61 2.67 -1.51
N GLY A 539 12.46 3.82 -2.17
CA GLY A 539 13.44 4.91 -2.13
C GLY A 539 14.71 4.63 -2.94
N SER A 540 14.72 3.60 -3.79
CA SER A 540 15.82 3.29 -4.70
C SER A 540 15.47 3.71 -6.13
N VAL A 541 16.50 4.00 -6.94
CA VAL A 541 16.34 4.38 -8.35
C VAL A 541 17.08 3.34 -9.19
N ALA A 542 16.46 2.93 -10.30
CA ALA A 542 17.11 2.04 -11.25
C ALA A 542 18.43 2.66 -11.78
N PRO A 543 19.48 1.88 -11.98
CA PRO A 543 20.73 2.39 -12.51
C PRO A 543 20.53 2.96 -13.91
N ARG A 544 21.14 4.10 -14.20
CA ARG A 544 21.00 4.83 -15.50
C ARG A 544 21.30 3.97 -16.72
N TRP A 545 22.25 3.04 -16.61
CA TRP A 545 22.59 2.15 -17.70
C TRP A 545 21.41 1.26 -18.12
N LEU A 546 20.53 0.88 -17.20
CA LEU A 546 19.32 0.10 -17.48
C LEU A 546 18.35 0.88 -18.39
N THR A 547 18.14 2.17 -18.14
CA THR A 547 17.35 3.04 -19.02
C THR A 547 17.99 3.14 -20.42
N TYR A 548 19.32 3.24 -20.52
CA TYR A 548 20.01 3.31 -21.84
C TYR A 548 19.94 1.97 -22.58
N MET A 549 20.19 0.85 -21.92
CA MET A 549 20.08 -0.49 -22.51
C MET A 549 18.63 -0.84 -22.87
N GLY A 550 17.69 -0.36 -22.07
CA GLY A 550 16.26 -0.48 -22.32
C GLY A 550 15.72 0.52 -23.34
N LEU A 551 16.56 1.39 -23.94
CA LEU A 551 16.27 2.39 -24.97
C LEU A 551 15.36 3.56 -24.53
N GLY A 552 14.85 3.57 -23.30
CA GLY A 552 13.78 4.49 -22.89
C GLY A 552 12.47 4.27 -23.67
N TRP A 553 11.38 4.85 -23.20
CA TRP A 553 10.07 4.66 -23.81
C TRP A 553 10.02 5.13 -25.28
N GLU A 554 10.65 6.26 -25.59
CA GLU A 554 10.70 6.83 -26.93
C GLU A 554 11.56 6.01 -27.89
N GLY A 555 12.67 5.45 -27.38
CA GLY A 555 13.55 4.60 -28.19
C GLY A 555 12.88 3.28 -28.54
N ARG A 556 12.18 2.66 -27.59
CA ARG A 556 11.40 1.43 -27.86
C ARG A 556 10.31 1.66 -28.90
N LEU A 557 9.52 2.73 -28.74
CA LEU A 557 8.48 3.07 -29.70
C LEU A 557 9.07 3.43 -31.07
N GLY A 558 10.16 4.20 -31.10
CA GLY A 558 10.85 4.62 -32.30
C GLY A 558 11.45 3.45 -33.10
N ILE A 559 12.13 2.51 -32.42
CA ILE A 559 12.74 1.37 -33.11
C ILE A 559 11.68 0.43 -33.70
N VAL A 560 10.57 0.20 -33.00
CA VAL A 560 9.45 -0.60 -33.52
C VAL A 560 8.79 0.10 -34.70
N ALA A 561 8.61 1.43 -34.66
CA ALA A 561 8.06 2.20 -35.78
C ALA A 561 8.97 2.17 -37.01
N ILE A 562 10.28 2.35 -36.85
CA ILE A 562 11.27 2.28 -37.95
C ILE A 562 11.28 0.87 -38.53
N ALA A 563 11.29 -0.18 -37.68
CA ALA A 563 11.29 -1.56 -38.16
C ALA A 563 10.04 -1.90 -38.99
N ALA A 564 8.87 -1.40 -38.56
CA ALA A 564 7.64 -1.56 -39.35
C ALA A 564 7.69 -0.83 -40.67
N ALA A 565 8.20 0.42 -40.70
CA ALA A 565 8.33 1.23 -41.90
C ALA A 565 9.35 0.66 -42.92
N THR A 566 10.36 -0.07 -42.43
CA THR A 566 11.41 -0.70 -43.28
C THR A 566 11.16 -2.18 -43.56
N SER A 567 9.99 -2.71 -43.18
CA SER A 567 9.63 -4.15 -43.33
C SER A 567 10.59 -5.12 -42.63
N LEU A 568 11.34 -4.62 -41.63
CA LEU A 568 12.26 -5.43 -40.81
C LEU A 568 11.61 -5.93 -39.50
N ILE A 569 10.31 -5.69 -39.32
CA ILE A 569 9.61 -5.90 -38.04
C ILE A 569 9.60 -7.37 -37.64
N ASP A 570 9.50 -8.33 -38.57
CA ASP A 570 9.50 -9.76 -38.29
C ASP A 570 10.82 -10.19 -37.65
N ALA A 571 11.96 -9.81 -38.23
CA ALA A 571 13.27 -10.14 -37.70
C ALA A 571 13.57 -9.38 -36.40
N LEU A 572 13.24 -8.09 -36.35
CA LEU A 572 13.56 -7.25 -35.20
C LEU A 572 12.71 -7.57 -33.98
N SER A 573 11.43 -7.94 -34.15
CA SER A 573 10.56 -8.30 -33.02
C SER A 573 11.11 -9.46 -32.19
N GLY A 574 11.68 -10.50 -32.84
CA GLY A 574 12.36 -11.60 -32.18
C GLY A 574 13.65 -11.14 -31.45
N VAL A 575 14.44 -10.28 -32.08
CA VAL A 575 15.66 -9.72 -31.46
C VAL A 575 15.30 -8.86 -30.25
N LEU A 576 14.31 -7.99 -30.37
CA LEU A 576 13.85 -7.14 -29.25
C LEU A 576 13.28 -7.97 -28.10
N LEU A 577 12.53 -9.04 -28.42
CA LEU A 577 12.01 -9.96 -27.42
C LEU A 577 13.14 -10.58 -26.60
N VAL A 578 14.17 -11.10 -27.25
CA VAL A 578 15.34 -11.69 -26.57
C VAL A 578 16.12 -10.62 -25.81
N TRP A 579 16.34 -9.45 -26.43
CA TRP A 579 17.07 -8.35 -25.83
C TRP A 579 16.39 -7.85 -24.54
N PHE A 580 15.09 -7.53 -24.58
CA PHE A 580 14.37 -7.05 -23.41
C PHE A 580 14.17 -8.19 -22.38
N GLY A 581 14.04 -9.44 -22.81
CA GLY A 581 14.03 -10.59 -21.93
C GLY A 581 15.31 -10.71 -21.10
N ILE A 582 16.47 -10.47 -21.71
CA ILE A 582 17.76 -10.45 -21.01
C ILE A 582 17.90 -9.20 -20.14
N VAL A 583 17.69 -8.00 -20.72
CA VAL A 583 17.91 -6.73 -20.02
C VAL A 583 16.96 -6.56 -18.85
N PHE A 584 15.70 -6.88 -19.01
CA PHE A 584 14.69 -6.66 -17.98
C PHE A 584 14.39 -7.90 -17.12
N GLY A 585 14.61 -9.11 -17.64
CA GLY A 585 14.35 -10.34 -16.89
C GLY A 585 15.52 -10.81 -16.04
N VAL A 586 16.77 -10.52 -16.42
CA VAL A 586 17.98 -10.96 -15.68
C VAL A 586 18.46 -9.92 -14.70
N VAL A 587 18.20 -8.63 -14.97
CA VAL A 587 18.74 -7.51 -14.17
C VAL A 587 17.75 -7.07 -13.08
N ALA A 588 16.47 -7.37 -13.22
CA ALA A 588 15.48 -7.21 -12.17
C ALA A 588 15.64 -8.31 -11.11
#